data_d2f8d66607c6447f8c6b64ba2beec41d
#
_entry.id   d2f8d66607c6447f8c6b64ba2beec41d
#
_cell.length_a   1.000
_cell.length_b   1.000
_cell.length_c   1.000
_cell.angle_alpha   90.00
_cell.angle_beta   90.00
_cell.angle_gamma   90.00
#
_symmetry.space_group_name_H-M   'P 1'
#
loop_
_entity.id
_entity.type
_entity.pdbx_description
1 polymer ?
#
loop_
_entity_poly.entity_id
_entity_poly.type
_entity_poly.pdbx_seq_one_letter_code
_entity_poly.pdbx_strand_id
1 'polypeptide(L)'
;MSTQSLPLLGAEPTVPTAPFLGLSTLWIQITGTWCNLECRHCINASGPRAPWLRPLDGATVRRALAEAETVGVKEIYFTGGEPFMHGEILPLLERALEIAPTTVLTNGTLIGPDQADALAALAAR
;
A
#
# COMPACT_ATOMS: atom_id res chain seq x y z
N MET A 1 -7.87 -36.55 27.82
CA MET A 1 -7.17 -35.94 26.67
C MET A 1 -6.58 -34.62 27.13
N SER A 2 -5.28 -34.54 27.26
CA SER A 2 -4.57 -33.29 27.58
C SER A 2 -4.68 -32.36 26.39
N THR A 3 -5.48 -31.30 26.52
CA THR A 3 -5.43 -30.19 25.58
C THR A 3 -4.10 -29.47 25.80
N GLN A 4 -3.11 -29.79 25.01
CA GLN A 4 -1.95 -28.93 24.92
C GLN A 4 -2.43 -27.61 24.33
N SER A 5 -2.58 -26.60 25.17
CA SER A 5 -2.76 -25.23 24.72
C SER A 5 -1.53 -24.85 23.87
N LEU A 6 -1.79 -24.38 22.67
CA LEU A 6 -0.73 -23.82 21.82
C LEU A 6 0.01 -22.75 22.62
N PRO A 7 1.36 -22.70 22.58
CA PRO A 7 2.17 -21.77 23.38
C PRO A 7 1.85 -20.28 23.17
N LEU A 8 1.06 -19.97 22.14
CA LEU A 8 0.63 -18.61 21.80
C LEU A 8 -0.62 -18.12 22.51
N LEU A 9 -1.32 -19.01 23.28
CA LEU A 9 -2.56 -18.67 23.97
C LEU A 9 -2.35 -18.77 25.48
N GLY A 10 -1.97 -17.66 26.11
CA GLY A 10 -2.03 -17.48 27.55
C GLY A 10 -0.77 -17.77 28.36
N ALA A 11 0.38 -17.99 27.71
CA ALA A 11 1.67 -17.90 28.38
C ALA A 11 2.20 -16.47 28.32
N GLU A 12 2.84 -16.01 29.38
CA GLU A 12 3.71 -14.83 29.31
C GLU A 12 4.59 -14.98 28.05
N PRO A 13 4.76 -13.93 27.25
CA PRO A 13 5.44 -14.04 25.96
C PRO A 13 6.90 -14.49 26.17
N THR A 14 7.11 -15.76 26.00
CA THR A 14 8.46 -16.33 25.86
C THR A 14 9.03 -16.11 24.47
N VAL A 15 8.30 -15.41 23.62
CA VAL A 15 8.72 -15.04 22.26
C VAL A 15 9.77 -13.95 22.38
N PRO A 16 10.95 -14.14 21.77
CA PRO A 16 11.95 -13.08 21.72
C PRO A 16 11.34 -11.81 21.11
N THR A 17 11.40 -10.71 21.81
CA THR A 17 10.95 -9.41 21.33
C THR A 17 12.17 -8.58 20.91
N ALA A 18 12.01 -7.84 19.81
CA ALA A 18 12.99 -6.84 19.40
C ALA A 18 12.34 -5.46 19.49
N PRO A 19 13.11 -4.42 19.84
CA PRO A 19 12.58 -3.07 19.84
C PRO A 19 12.21 -2.65 18.40
N PHE A 20 11.10 -1.93 18.24
CA PHE A 20 10.79 -1.27 16.99
C PHE A 20 11.72 -0.08 16.80
N LEU A 21 12.63 -0.17 15.83
CA LEU A 21 13.63 0.86 15.56
C LEU A 21 13.19 1.90 14.53
N GLY A 22 12.13 1.63 13.80
CA GLY A 22 11.59 2.53 12.78
C GLY A 22 10.91 1.77 11.64
N LEU A 23 10.23 2.52 10.80
CA LEU A 23 9.60 2.02 9.58
C LEU A 23 10.50 2.34 8.38
N SER A 24 11.07 1.33 7.75
CA SER A 24 11.90 1.54 6.55
C SER A 24 11.05 1.71 5.30
N THR A 25 10.09 0.84 5.10
CA THR A 25 9.28 0.80 3.87
C THR A 25 7.80 0.68 4.20
N LEU A 26 6.98 1.55 3.62
CA LEU A 26 5.52 1.50 3.71
C LEU A 26 4.93 1.03 2.38
N TRP A 27 4.17 -0.04 2.41
CA TRP A 27 3.38 -0.51 1.27
C TRP A 27 1.91 -0.19 1.46
N ILE A 28 1.32 0.54 0.52
CA ILE A 28 -0.10 0.91 0.54
C ILE A 28 -0.80 0.21 -0.62
N GLN A 29 -1.62 -0.79 -0.31
CA GLN A 29 -2.45 -1.49 -1.28
C GLN A 29 -3.75 -0.70 -1.50
N ILE A 30 -3.62 0.46 -2.18
CA ILE A 30 -4.63 1.52 -2.23
C ILE A 30 -5.97 1.08 -2.84
N THR A 31 -5.96 0.24 -3.85
CA THR A 31 -7.17 -0.31 -4.49
C THR A 31 -7.56 -1.69 -3.99
N GLY A 32 -6.90 -2.17 -2.93
CA GLY A 32 -7.09 -3.54 -2.47
C GLY A 32 -6.81 -4.53 -3.60
N THR A 33 -7.74 -5.42 -3.88
CA THR A 33 -7.65 -6.36 -5.01
C THR A 33 -8.46 -5.93 -6.24
N TRP A 34 -8.98 -4.71 -6.26
CA TRP A 34 -9.71 -4.17 -7.40
C TRP A 34 -8.75 -3.75 -8.52
N CYS A 35 -8.92 -4.36 -9.69
CA CYS A 35 -8.08 -4.17 -10.88
C CYS A 35 -8.92 -4.22 -12.16
N ASN A 36 -8.50 -3.48 -13.17
CA ASN A 36 -9.12 -3.54 -14.50
C ASN A 36 -8.62 -4.72 -15.36
N LEU A 37 -7.62 -5.45 -14.88
CA LEU A 37 -7.12 -6.67 -15.51
C LEU A 37 -7.29 -7.88 -14.60
N GLU A 38 -7.28 -9.07 -15.20
CA GLU A 38 -7.38 -10.37 -14.53
C GLU A 38 -6.24 -11.27 -14.99
N CYS A 39 -5.03 -10.96 -14.51
CA CYS A 39 -3.81 -11.63 -14.94
C CYS A 39 -3.69 -13.02 -14.32
N ARG A 40 -3.36 -14.04 -15.11
CA ARG A 40 -3.21 -15.44 -14.64
C ARG A 40 -2.12 -15.61 -13.59
N HIS A 41 -1.10 -14.77 -13.60
CA HIS A 41 0.04 -14.79 -12.68
C HIS A 41 -0.09 -13.78 -11.52
N CYS A 42 -1.27 -13.19 -11.33
CA CYS A 42 -1.46 -12.21 -10.26
C CYS A 42 -1.40 -12.88 -8.89
N ILE A 43 -0.39 -12.51 -8.10
CA ILE A 43 -0.17 -13.05 -6.75
C ILE A 43 -1.33 -12.71 -5.80
N ASN A 44 -1.99 -11.58 -6.01
CA ASN A 44 -3.10 -11.11 -5.18
C ASN A 44 -4.47 -11.59 -5.68
N ALA A 45 -4.52 -12.34 -6.78
CA ALA A 45 -5.77 -12.71 -7.45
C ALA A 45 -6.69 -11.50 -7.69
N SER A 46 -6.08 -10.38 -8.10
CA SER A 46 -6.81 -9.13 -8.36
C SER A 46 -7.62 -9.21 -9.65
N GLY A 47 -8.68 -8.43 -9.72
CA GLY A 47 -9.52 -8.40 -10.91
C GLY A 47 -10.71 -7.44 -10.75
N PRO A 48 -11.51 -7.26 -11.83
CA PRO A 48 -12.64 -6.34 -11.82
C PRO A 48 -13.72 -6.69 -10.79
N ARG A 49 -13.78 -7.94 -10.38
CA ARG A 49 -14.76 -8.48 -9.45
C ARG A 49 -14.14 -9.15 -8.22
N ALA A 50 -12.86 -8.89 -7.96
CA ALA A 50 -12.16 -9.48 -6.82
C ALA A 50 -12.59 -8.78 -5.51
N PRO A 51 -13.26 -9.48 -4.58
CA PRO A 51 -13.83 -8.87 -3.37
C PRO A 51 -12.93 -8.95 -2.16
N TRP A 52 -11.73 -9.52 -2.29
CA TRP A 52 -10.88 -9.95 -1.16
C TRP A 52 -10.46 -8.78 -0.27
N LEU A 53 -9.99 -7.71 -0.88
CA LEU A 53 -9.65 -6.47 -0.18
C LEU A 53 -10.33 -5.30 -0.87
N ARG A 54 -10.97 -4.45 -0.08
CA ARG A 54 -11.63 -3.24 -0.59
C ARG A 54 -10.62 -2.11 -0.80
N PRO A 55 -10.87 -1.20 -1.74
CA PRO A 55 -10.11 0.04 -1.87
C PRO A 55 -10.11 0.82 -0.56
N LEU A 56 -9.00 1.45 -0.25
CA LEU A 56 -8.88 2.40 0.85
C LEU A 56 -9.47 3.74 0.40
N ASP A 57 -10.10 4.47 1.30
CA ASP A 57 -10.46 5.86 1.03
C ASP A 57 -9.24 6.79 1.20
N GLY A 58 -9.30 7.96 0.56
CA GLY A 58 -8.19 8.92 0.60
C GLY A 58 -7.87 9.40 2.02
N ALA A 59 -8.85 9.51 2.90
CA ALA A 59 -8.63 9.92 4.29
C ALA A 59 -7.81 8.89 5.08
N THR A 60 -8.11 7.61 4.88
CA THR A 60 -7.35 6.50 5.48
C THR A 60 -5.90 6.51 4.98
N VAL A 61 -5.68 6.71 3.68
CA VAL A 61 -4.33 6.77 3.11
C VAL A 61 -3.56 7.98 3.66
N ARG A 62 -4.17 9.16 3.73
CA ARG A 62 -3.53 10.37 4.29
C ARG A 62 -3.14 10.18 5.76
N ARG A 63 -3.98 9.52 6.54
CA ARG A 63 -3.67 9.20 7.94
C ARG A 63 -2.48 8.24 8.03
N ALA A 64 -2.45 7.18 7.24
CA ALA A 64 -1.32 6.25 7.21
C ALA A 64 -0.02 6.94 6.79
N LEU A 65 -0.06 7.85 5.81
CA LEU A 65 1.08 8.65 5.40
C LEU A 65 1.59 9.57 6.52
N ALA A 66 0.67 10.24 7.24
CA ALA A 66 1.04 11.10 8.36
C ALA A 66 1.68 10.31 9.51
N GLU A 67 1.15 9.13 9.82
CA GLU A 67 1.75 8.24 10.83
C GLU A 67 3.14 7.75 10.38
N ALA A 68 3.29 7.35 9.12
CA ALA A 68 4.57 6.93 8.55
C ALA A 68 5.64 8.03 8.59
N GLU A 69 5.24 9.28 8.36
CA GLU A 69 6.11 10.45 8.48
C GLU A 69 6.67 10.59 9.89
N THR A 70 5.83 10.42 10.92
CA THR A 70 6.24 10.54 12.32
C THR A 70 7.24 9.46 12.76
N VAL A 71 7.19 8.28 12.16
CA VAL A 71 8.13 7.17 12.46
C VAL A 71 9.32 7.13 11.50
N GLY A 72 9.44 8.10 10.59
CA GLY A 72 10.60 8.30 9.75
C GLY A 72 10.76 7.28 8.62
N VAL A 73 9.67 6.95 7.92
CA VAL A 73 9.69 6.06 6.75
C VAL A 73 10.73 6.51 5.72
N LYS A 74 11.40 5.55 5.07
CA LYS A 74 12.46 5.82 4.09
C LYS A 74 12.00 5.73 2.65
N GLU A 75 10.96 4.95 2.38
CA GLU A 75 10.39 4.76 1.04
C GLU A 75 8.94 4.30 1.14
N ILE A 76 8.15 4.69 0.15
CA ILE A 76 6.72 4.41 0.08
C ILE A 76 6.39 3.74 -1.25
N TYR A 77 5.57 2.70 -1.21
CA TYR A 77 5.09 1.99 -2.39
C TYR A 77 3.57 2.02 -2.45
N PHE A 78 3.04 2.46 -3.57
CA PHE A 78 1.63 2.29 -3.89
C PHE A 78 1.44 1.08 -4.79
N THR A 79 0.53 0.21 -4.38
CA THR A 79 0.15 -1.00 -5.10
C THR A 79 -1.35 -1.25 -4.91
N GLY A 80 -1.80 -2.43 -5.24
CA GLY A 80 -3.19 -2.87 -5.10
C GLY A 80 -3.49 -3.88 -6.17
N GLY A 81 -4.72 -3.84 -6.70
CA GLY A 81 -4.99 -4.33 -8.03
C GLY A 81 -4.35 -3.38 -9.05
N GLU A 82 -5.03 -2.30 -9.38
CA GLU A 82 -4.45 -1.22 -10.20
C GLU A 82 -4.59 0.12 -9.49
N PRO A 83 -3.48 0.74 -9.03
CA PRO A 83 -3.54 2.01 -8.29
C PRO A 83 -4.22 3.16 -9.03
N PHE A 84 -4.08 3.24 -10.36
CA PHE A 84 -4.71 4.29 -11.15
C PHE A 84 -6.24 4.16 -11.32
N MET A 85 -6.84 3.12 -10.76
CA MET A 85 -8.30 3.07 -10.58
C MET A 85 -8.77 3.88 -9.37
N HIS A 86 -7.86 4.31 -8.48
CA HIS A 86 -8.21 5.15 -7.34
C HIS A 86 -8.35 6.61 -7.76
N GLY A 87 -9.52 7.22 -7.50
CA GLY A 87 -9.82 8.58 -7.96
C GLY A 87 -8.91 9.67 -7.41
N GLU A 88 -8.23 9.43 -6.27
CA GLU A 88 -7.34 10.38 -5.63
C GLU A 88 -5.85 9.99 -5.75
N ILE A 89 -5.48 9.10 -6.67
CA ILE A 89 -4.10 8.60 -6.75
C ILE A 89 -3.06 9.72 -6.89
N LEU A 90 -3.29 10.70 -7.76
CA LEU A 90 -2.33 11.77 -7.99
C LEU A 90 -2.09 12.66 -6.76
N PRO A 91 -3.11 13.22 -6.09
CA PRO A 91 -2.87 14.00 -4.86
C PRO A 91 -2.29 13.17 -3.71
N LEU A 92 -2.55 11.87 -3.66
CA LEU A 92 -1.95 10.99 -2.65
C LEU A 92 -0.48 10.70 -2.95
N LEU A 93 -0.10 10.55 -4.22
CA LEU A 93 1.30 10.46 -4.65
C LEU A 93 2.06 11.74 -4.35
N GLU A 94 1.47 12.90 -4.63
CA GLU A 94 2.06 14.19 -4.30
C GLU A 94 2.37 14.28 -2.79
N ARG A 95 1.41 13.94 -1.95
CA ARG A 95 1.61 13.92 -0.49
C ARG A 95 2.67 12.92 -0.05
N ALA A 96 2.71 11.74 -0.64
CA ALA A 96 3.72 10.73 -0.31
C ALA A 96 5.14 11.18 -0.67
N LEU A 97 5.32 11.85 -1.82
CA LEU A 97 6.60 12.39 -2.28
C LEU A 97 7.15 13.50 -1.36
N GLU A 98 6.28 14.22 -0.64
CA GLU A 98 6.72 15.18 0.38
C GLU A 98 7.37 14.50 1.59
N ILE A 99 7.07 13.22 1.82
CA ILE A 99 7.54 12.45 2.97
C ILE A 99 8.79 11.63 2.61
N ALA A 100 8.75 10.88 1.52
CA ALA A 100 9.82 9.97 1.12
C ALA A 100 9.77 9.64 -0.38
N PRO A 101 10.85 9.12 -0.97
CA PRO A 101 10.82 8.56 -2.32
C PRO A 101 9.67 7.57 -2.46
N THR A 102 8.89 7.74 -3.53
CA THR A 102 7.64 7.00 -3.74
C THR A 102 7.64 6.26 -5.06
N THR A 103 7.26 5.00 -5.03
CA THR A 103 7.14 4.13 -6.20
C THR A 103 5.69 3.68 -6.38
N VAL A 104 5.22 3.61 -7.61
CA VAL A 104 3.91 3.05 -7.96
C VAL A 104 4.08 1.81 -8.80
N LEU A 105 3.47 0.72 -8.36
CA LEU A 105 3.38 -0.53 -9.12
C LEU A 105 2.05 -0.55 -9.89
N THR A 106 2.11 -0.39 -11.19
CA THR A 106 0.96 -0.26 -12.07
C THR A 106 1.08 -1.12 -13.31
N ASN A 107 -0.04 -1.56 -13.88
CA ASN A 107 -0.07 -2.19 -15.18
C ASN A 107 0.03 -1.17 -16.34
N GLY A 108 -0.06 0.13 -16.05
CA GLY A 108 0.11 1.22 -16.99
C GLY A 108 -1.04 1.46 -17.96
N THR A 109 -2.08 0.63 -17.97
CA THR A 109 -3.15 0.70 -18.98
C THR A 109 -4.08 1.91 -18.83
N LEU A 110 -4.09 2.54 -17.67
CA LEU A 110 -4.92 3.71 -17.36
C LEU A 110 -4.15 5.02 -17.37
N ILE A 111 -2.85 4.99 -17.72
CA ILE A 111 -2.03 6.19 -17.83
C ILE A 111 -2.18 6.76 -19.23
N GLY A 112 -3.10 7.73 -19.38
CA GLY A 112 -3.24 8.55 -20.59
C GLY A 112 -2.29 9.75 -20.58
N PRO A 113 -2.33 10.61 -21.63
CA PRO A 113 -1.46 11.78 -21.73
C PRO A 113 -1.53 12.71 -20.51
N ASP A 114 -2.72 13.00 -20.01
CA ASP A 114 -2.91 13.90 -18.86
C ASP A 114 -2.27 13.34 -17.58
N GLN A 115 -2.43 12.03 -17.33
CA GLN A 115 -1.79 11.36 -16.19
C GLN A 115 -0.28 11.32 -16.36
N ALA A 116 0.22 11.09 -17.58
CA ALA A 116 1.65 11.09 -17.87
C ALA A 116 2.27 12.46 -17.61
N ASP A 117 1.63 13.54 -18.02
CA ASP A 117 2.08 14.91 -17.77
C ASP A 117 2.07 15.24 -16.29
N ALA A 118 1.01 14.84 -15.56
CA ALA A 118 0.93 15.01 -14.11
C ALA A 118 2.03 14.24 -13.37
N LEU A 119 2.30 13.00 -13.75
CA LEU A 119 3.37 12.20 -13.17
C LEU A 119 4.76 12.79 -13.48
N ALA A 120 4.98 13.29 -14.68
CA ALA A 120 6.22 13.97 -15.04
C ALA A 120 6.45 15.23 -14.20
N ALA A 121 5.39 16.00 -13.93
CA ALA A 121 5.45 17.18 -13.05
C ALA A 121 5.77 16.80 -11.59
N LEU A 122 5.26 15.68 -11.09
CA LEU A 122 5.60 15.17 -9.75
C LEU A 122 7.04 14.67 -9.68
N ALA A 123 7.53 13.99 -10.71
CA ALA A 123 8.89 13.45 -10.75
C ALA A 123 9.98 14.53 -10.85
N ALA A 124 9.62 15.74 -11.25
CA ALA A 124 10.55 16.89 -11.37
C ALA A 124 10.78 17.63 -10.04
N ARG A 125 10.11 17.22 -8.96
CA ARG A 125 10.22 17.80 -7.60
C ARG A 125 11.24 17.04 -6.77
#